data_37ce2e87c54e1cae99705636b55488b8
#
_entry.id   37ce2e87c54e1cae99705636b55488b8
#
_cell.length_a   1.000
_cell.length_b   1.000
_cell.length_c   1.000
_cell.angle_alpha   90.00
_cell.angle_beta   90.00
_cell.angle_gamma   90.00
#
_symmetry.space_group_name_H-M   'P 1'
#
loop_
_entity.id
_entity.type
_entity.pdbx_description
1 polymer ?
#
loop_
_entity_poly.entity_id
_entity_poly.type
_entity_poly.pdbx_seq_one_letter_code
_entity_poly.pdbx_strand_id
1 'polypeptide(L)'
;MLCKACGTEIPKKAKKCPGCGWQVRREERNIRPIAIAGAVISFVGGMFPFIQNSDYDKLTPAMKYDAALGYKVVDYYNSFGMMNYEHQWVWYLFMALLAASIILCAVKYEKISIITTVLSAVVFGVAYNNTCGWHGAPNMEVGLGLPIVIIGTIVGVAGVFLDVYKLKKKPEVDPHFLGNSKSIWRRMYIYRWFYVMLLPVLVFLVIFNYLPMLGLRYAFTEYKSGLQPYYSGIANFVNMFGLTELGKLKSQQFMTAFTNTLYLSIIKLILNTFMAVLISLLLNEMKNIHFKKTVQTIIYLPHFMSWVVVASLFKMILSESQVTVMDPATGQAVVDAAGNAVISSTGVVNALLLKFGLVDKPVSFLTSLSNWRPVYFIINIWKDTGWGTILFLATLSGISPDLYEAAQIDGANRMNRMRYITLPALANTIITVFILNLAKVMNLFESVFVLYNDTVRPKADVLQTYTYRQTFGSGTPSYGYTTAVGLFRSVVSCVLVLICNYASKKVRGRGIV
;
A
#
# COMPACT_ATOMS: atom_id res chain seq x y z
N MET A 1 31.45 32.21 -23.45
CA MET A 1 30.18 32.22 -22.64
C MET A 1 29.53 33.56 -22.86
N LEU A 2 28.20 33.58 -23.16
CA LEU A 2 27.50 34.85 -23.29
C LEU A 2 27.12 35.40 -21.88
N CYS A 3 27.30 36.70 -21.69
CA CYS A 3 26.88 37.40 -20.48
C CYS A 3 25.37 37.44 -20.41
N LYS A 4 24.78 36.96 -19.31
CA LYS A 4 23.32 36.93 -19.16
C LYS A 4 22.69 38.29 -18.87
N ALA A 5 23.48 39.29 -18.50
CA ALA A 5 22.98 40.64 -18.26
C ALA A 5 23.01 41.53 -19.50
N CYS A 6 23.97 41.34 -20.44
CA CYS A 6 24.09 42.20 -21.61
C CYS A 6 24.35 41.45 -22.92
N GLY A 7 24.34 40.13 -22.95
CA GLY A 7 24.55 39.30 -24.15
C GLY A 7 25.96 39.25 -24.71
N THR A 8 26.92 40.02 -24.15
CA THR A 8 28.32 40.09 -24.66
C THR A 8 29.06 38.79 -24.39
N GLU A 9 29.92 38.36 -25.34
CA GLU A 9 30.71 37.15 -25.18
C GLU A 9 31.82 37.34 -24.13
N ILE A 10 31.86 36.46 -23.14
CA ILE A 10 32.82 36.53 -22.03
C ILE A 10 33.95 35.54 -22.28
N PRO A 11 35.21 36.00 -22.34
CA PRO A 11 36.37 35.12 -22.47
C PRO A 11 36.44 34.08 -21.33
N LYS A 12 36.90 32.86 -21.64
CA LYS A 12 36.95 31.73 -20.67
C LYS A 12 37.66 32.01 -19.35
N LYS A 13 38.52 33.03 -19.28
CA LYS A 13 39.31 33.40 -18.07
C LYS A 13 38.89 34.75 -17.44
N ALA A 14 37.94 35.47 -18.00
CA ALA A 14 37.56 36.78 -17.48
C ALA A 14 36.80 36.66 -16.14
N LYS A 15 37.17 37.54 -15.19
CA LYS A 15 36.47 37.64 -13.87
C LYS A 15 35.29 38.60 -13.90
N LYS A 16 35.25 39.49 -14.91
CA LYS A 16 34.18 40.47 -15.13
C LYS A 16 33.79 40.47 -16.60
N CYS A 17 32.52 40.76 -16.89
CA CYS A 17 32.03 40.93 -18.25
C CYS A 17 32.65 42.21 -18.87
N PRO A 18 33.27 42.15 -20.06
CA PRO A 18 33.86 43.35 -20.66
C PRO A 18 32.80 44.38 -21.10
N GLY A 19 31.54 43.98 -21.34
CA GLY A 19 30.51 44.89 -21.79
C GLY A 19 29.74 45.62 -20.69
N CYS A 20 29.47 44.99 -19.54
CA CYS A 20 28.69 45.60 -18.46
C CYS A 20 29.35 45.57 -17.07
N GLY A 21 30.61 45.14 -16.97
CA GLY A 21 31.34 45.08 -15.70
C GLY A 21 30.85 43.98 -14.74
N TRP A 22 29.86 43.18 -15.12
CA TRP A 22 29.26 42.16 -14.29
C TRP A 22 30.26 41.05 -13.92
N GLN A 23 30.31 40.67 -12.63
CA GLN A 23 31.26 39.67 -12.15
C GLN A 23 30.84 38.26 -12.65
N VAL A 24 31.73 37.66 -13.46
CA VAL A 24 31.55 36.28 -13.96
C VAL A 24 31.92 35.31 -12.87
N ARG A 25 30.94 34.73 -12.24
CA ARG A 25 31.14 33.66 -11.25
C ARG A 25 31.23 32.32 -11.96
N ARG A 26 32.40 31.68 -11.91
CA ARG A 26 32.57 30.31 -12.39
C ARG A 26 31.88 29.33 -11.45
N GLU A 27 31.16 28.36 -12.02
CA GLU A 27 30.63 27.23 -11.27
C GLU A 27 31.79 26.39 -10.70
N GLU A 28 32.01 26.46 -9.40
CA GLU A 28 32.88 25.49 -8.72
C GLU A 28 32.13 24.18 -8.54
N ARG A 29 32.82 23.03 -8.73
CA ARG A 29 32.25 21.70 -8.53
C ARG A 29 31.59 21.60 -7.14
N ASN A 30 30.36 21.19 -7.11
CA ASN A 30 29.61 20.96 -5.87
C ASN A 30 30.03 19.60 -5.29
N ILE A 31 30.69 19.60 -4.13
CA ILE A 31 31.29 18.40 -3.51
C ILE A 31 30.26 17.70 -2.58
N ARG A 32 29.10 18.32 -2.32
CA ARG A 32 28.04 17.75 -1.50
C ARG A 32 27.61 16.33 -1.89
N PRO A 33 27.58 15.94 -3.18
CA PRO A 33 27.32 14.56 -3.55
C PRO A 33 28.21 13.54 -2.86
N ILE A 34 29.46 13.91 -2.58
CA ILE A 34 30.44 13.02 -1.93
C ILE A 34 30.05 12.79 -0.45
N ALA A 35 29.67 13.85 0.26
CA ALA A 35 29.26 13.74 1.65
C ALA A 35 27.98 12.90 1.81
N ILE A 36 26.99 13.14 0.94
CA ILE A 36 25.75 12.37 0.91
C ILE A 36 26.02 10.91 0.55
N ALA A 37 26.87 10.67 -0.47
CA ALA A 37 27.24 9.32 -0.87
C ALA A 37 27.92 8.55 0.27
N GLY A 38 28.81 9.20 1.02
CA GLY A 38 29.46 8.59 2.19
C GLY A 38 28.46 8.18 3.26
N ALA A 39 27.51 9.05 3.60
CA ALA A 39 26.46 8.73 4.59
C ALA A 39 25.53 7.61 4.10
N VAL A 40 25.20 7.59 2.80
CA VAL A 40 24.40 6.52 2.19
C VAL A 40 25.15 5.19 2.21
N ILE A 41 26.46 5.19 1.89
CA ILE A 41 27.31 4.00 1.93
C ILE A 41 27.35 3.45 3.37
N SER A 42 27.51 4.31 4.39
CA SER A 42 27.49 3.87 5.80
C SER A 42 26.14 3.30 6.19
N PHE A 43 25.04 3.90 5.74
CA PHE A 43 23.69 3.39 5.98
C PHE A 43 23.48 1.99 5.37
N VAL A 44 23.88 1.82 4.11
CA VAL A 44 23.83 0.52 3.41
C VAL A 44 24.73 -0.50 4.10
N GLY A 45 25.94 -0.09 4.52
CA GLY A 45 26.86 -0.94 5.28
C GLY A 45 26.26 -1.47 6.58
N GLY A 46 25.44 -0.68 7.27
CA GLY A 46 24.71 -1.11 8.46
C GLY A 46 23.65 -2.20 8.19
N MET A 47 23.24 -2.38 6.94
CA MET A 47 22.32 -3.48 6.54
C MET A 47 23.04 -4.82 6.33
N PHE A 48 24.32 -4.79 6.01
CA PHE A 48 25.12 -6.00 5.83
C PHE A 48 25.57 -6.57 7.16
N PRO A 49 25.90 -7.88 7.21
CA PRO A 49 26.51 -8.50 8.39
C PRO A 49 27.82 -7.79 8.74
N PHE A 50 27.98 -7.28 9.97
CA PHE A 50 29.23 -6.70 10.47
C PHE A 50 29.98 -7.64 11.41
N ILE A 51 29.31 -8.65 11.96
CA ILE A 51 29.88 -9.78 12.66
C ILE A 51 29.21 -11.05 12.13
N GLN A 52 29.99 -12.07 11.84
CA GLN A 52 29.53 -13.37 11.35
C GLN A 52 30.11 -14.47 12.22
N ASN A 53 29.30 -15.49 12.54
CA ASN A 53 29.76 -16.63 13.30
C ASN A 53 30.23 -17.73 12.35
N SER A 54 31.55 -17.96 12.25
CA SER A 54 32.15 -18.93 11.35
C SER A 54 31.78 -20.39 11.64
N ASP A 55 31.35 -20.69 12.85
CA ASP A 55 30.99 -22.05 13.26
C ASP A 55 29.48 -22.31 13.35
N TYR A 56 28.64 -21.34 12.90
CA TYR A 56 27.18 -21.46 13.00
C TYR A 56 26.63 -22.74 12.34
N ASP A 57 27.17 -23.11 11.17
CA ASP A 57 26.73 -24.30 10.44
C ASP A 57 27.12 -25.61 11.12
N LYS A 58 28.17 -25.59 11.95
CA LYS A 58 28.63 -26.73 12.73
C LYS A 58 27.83 -26.96 14.01
N LEU A 59 27.01 -25.98 14.42
CA LEU A 59 26.21 -26.06 15.63
C LEU A 59 25.00 -26.98 15.45
N THR A 60 24.80 -27.91 16.37
CA THR A 60 23.57 -28.70 16.42
C THR A 60 22.35 -27.83 16.77
N PRO A 61 21.12 -28.26 16.45
CA PRO A 61 19.91 -27.49 16.78
C PRO A 61 19.77 -27.15 18.26
N ALA A 62 20.29 -28.02 19.16
CA ALA A 62 20.30 -27.77 20.59
C ALA A 62 21.33 -26.71 20.99
N MET A 63 22.50 -26.68 20.34
CA MET A 63 23.56 -25.67 20.59
C MET A 63 23.21 -24.31 20.01
N LYS A 64 22.33 -24.26 19.00
CA LYS A 64 21.80 -23.00 18.44
C LYS A 64 20.84 -22.31 19.39
N TYR A 65 20.42 -22.96 20.47
CA TYR A 65 19.58 -22.41 21.52
C TYR A 65 20.25 -22.59 22.88
N ASP A 66 20.73 -21.51 23.47
CA ASP A 66 21.23 -21.53 24.83
C ASP A 66 20.06 -21.39 25.81
N ALA A 67 19.64 -22.53 26.37
CA ALA A 67 18.53 -22.60 27.30
C ALA A 67 18.81 -21.85 28.65
N ALA A 68 20.09 -21.69 29.01
CA ALA A 68 20.48 -20.99 30.25
C ALA A 68 20.38 -19.48 30.11
N LEU A 69 20.56 -18.95 28.90
CA LEU A 69 20.53 -17.52 28.59
C LEU A 69 19.22 -17.09 27.90
N GLY A 70 18.37 -18.04 27.50
CA GLY A 70 17.07 -17.76 26.88
C GLY A 70 17.11 -17.15 25.48
N TYR A 71 18.27 -17.12 24.83
CA TYR A 71 18.43 -16.63 23.46
C TYR A 71 19.12 -17.63 22.54
N LYS A 72 18.94 -17.42 21.24
CA LYS A 72 19.57 -18.23 20.19
C LYS A 72 20.85 -17.59 19.69
N VAL A 73 21.83 -18.43 19.40
CA VAL A 73 23.01 -18.05 18.62
C VAL A 73 22.56 -17.69 17.21
N VAL A 74 22.95 -16.52 16.72
CA VAL A 74 22.57 -16.01 15.41
C VAL A 74 23.77 -16.14 14.47
N ASP A 75 23.50 -16.46 13.21
CA ASP A 75 24.52 -16.63 12.17
C ASP A 75 25.30 -15.33 11.92
N TYR A 76 24.60 -14.21 11.91
CA TYR A 76 25.22 -12.90 11.69
C TYR A 76 24.49 -11.77 12.43
N TYR A 77 25.21 -10.70 12.71
CA TYR A 77 24.68 -9.47 13.31
C TYR A 77 24.79 -8.30 12.36
N ASN A 78 23.68 -7.63 12.12
CA ASN A 78 23.61 -6.33 11.43
C ASN A 78 22.81 -5.34 12.27
N SER A 79 22.82 -4.06 11.91
CA SER A 79 22.15 -3.01 12.69
C SER A 79 20.67 -3.30 12.93
N PHE A 80 19.96 -3.87 11.95
CA PHE A 80 18.54 -4.19 12.08
C PHE A 80 18.28 -5.43 12.95
N GLY A 81 19.17 -6.44 12.90
CA GLY A 81 19.08 -7.61 13.78
C GLY A 81 19.30 -7.24 15.24
N MET A 82 20.26 -6.36 15.48
CA MET A 82 20.60 -5.91 16.84
C MET A 82 19.56 -4.96 17.46
N MET A 83 18.67 -4.37 16.66
CA MET A 83 17.54 -3.58 17.17
C MET A 83 16.54 -4.39 18.00
N ASN A 84 16.61 -5.70 18.02
CA ASN A 84 15.72 -6.58 18.77
C ASN A 84 16.35 -7.18 20.04
N TYR A 85 17.59 -6.80 20.38
CA TYR A 85 18.32 -7.31 21.55
C TYR A 85 18.49 -6.23 22.64
N GLU A 86 19.04 -6.60 23.79
CA GLU A 86 19.38 -5.65 24.85
C GLU A 86 20.29 -4.53 24.32
N HIS A 87 20.10 -3.31 24.82
CA HIS A 87 20.75 -2.08 24.32
C HIS A 87 20.33 -1.63 22.92
N GLN A 88 19.15 -1.99 22.46
CA GLN A 88 18.55 -1.59 21.17
C GLN A 88 18.67 -0.10 20.87
N TRP A 89 18.54 0.76 21.89
CA TRP A 89 18.56 2.21 21.74
C TRP A 89 19.84 2.74 21.08
N VAL A 90 20.99 2.06 21.26
CA VAL A 90 22.27 2.47 20.65
C VAL A 90 22.23 2.29 19.13
N TRP A 91 21.64 1.21 18.65
CA TRP A 91 21.50 0.94 17.23
C TRP A 91 20.45 1.85 16.57
N TYR A 92 19.36 2.18 17.27
CA TYR A 92 18.42 3.20 16.82
C TYR A 92 19.08 4.58 16.74
N LEU A 93 19.89 4.92 17.74
CA LEU A 93 20.63 6.18 17.77
C LEU A 93 21.62 6.27 16.61
N PHE A 94 22.36 5.21 16.32
CA PHE A 94 23.29 5.14 15.18
C PHE A 94 22.57 5.42 13.85
N MET A 95 21.47 4.73 13.59
CA MET A 95 20.70 4.90 12.36
C MET A 95 20.06 6.28 12.26
N ALA A 96 19.55 6.82 13.38
CA ALA A 96 18.99 8.18 13.43
C ALA A 96 20.05 9.26 13.14
N LEU A 97 21.28 9.11 13.67
CA LEU A 97 22.38 10.02 13.42
C LEU A 97 22.84 9.98 11.96
N LEU A 98 22.88 8.81 11.32
CA LEU A 98 23.17 8.69 9.89
C LEU A 98 22.08 9.38 9.04
N ALA A 99 20.83 9.15 9.35
CA ALA A 99 19.71 9.80 8.66
C ALA A 99 19.78 11.34 8.84
N ALA A 100 20.04 11.81 10.06
CA ALA A 100 20.22 13.22 10.35
C ALA A 100 21.42 13.82 9.58
N SER A 101 22.52 13.10 9.47
CA SER A 101 23.68 13.52 8.68
C SER A 101 23.35 13.73 7.20
N ILE A 102 22.61 12.79 6.59
CA ILE A 102 22.15 12.90 5.20
C ILE A 102 21.26 14.13 5.02
N ILE A 103 20.30 14.33 5.92
CA ILE A 103 19.36 15.45 5.89
C ILE A 103 20.09 16.79 6.05
N LEU A 104 20.99 16.89 7.04
CA LEU A 104 21.75 18.11 7.32
C LEU A 104 22.70 18.48 6.16
N CYS A 105 23.32 17.51 5.50
CA CYS A 105 24.07 17.73 4.27
C CYS A 105 23.18 18.28 3.15
N ALA A 106 21.98 17.72 2.97
CA ALA A 106 21.04 18.17 1.94
C ALA A 106 20.55 19.60 2.19
N VAL A 107 20.36 20.00 3.46
CA VAL A 107 19.84 21.32 3.87
C VAL A 107 20.94 22.36 4.11
N LYS A 108 22.22 22.05 3.88
CA LYS A 108 23.41 22.93 4.04
C LYS A 108 23.83 23.28 5.48
N TYR A 109 23.42 22.53 6.48
CA TYR A 109 23.99 22.67 7.82
C TYR A 109 25.26 21.83 7.97
N GLU A 110 26.27 22.13 7.14
CA GLU A 110 27.48 21.33 6.95
C GLU A 110 28.28 21.13 8.26
N LYS A 111 28.38 22.18 9.09
CA LYS A 111 29.07 22.07 10.39
C LYS A 111 28.39 21.08 11.35
N ILE A 112 27.07 21.10 11.37
CA ILE A 112 26.28 20.19 12.22
C ILE A 112 26.32 18.78 11.63
N SER A 113 26.32 18.63 10.30
CA SER A 113 26.46 17.36 9.62
C SER A 113 27.79 16.65 9.92
N ILE A 114 28.92 17.40 10.03
CA ILE A 114 30.19 16.80 10.49
C ILE A 114 30.01 16.18 11.88
N ILE A 115 29.45 16.95 12.80
CA ILE A 115 29.24 16.48 14.18
C ILE A 115 28.39 15.22 14.21
N THR A 116 27.27 15.20 13.47
CA THR A 116 26.38 14.01 13.42
C THR A 116 27.06 12.82 12.76
N THR A 117 27.87 13.01 11.73
CA THR A 117 28.61 11.92 11.06
C THR A 117 29.69 11.34 11.97
N VAL A 118 30.47 12.19 12.65
CA VAL A 118 31.49 11.74 13.60
C VAL A 118 30.82 11.04 14.81
N LEU A 119 29.73 11.62 15.32
CA LEU A 119 28.98 11.02 16.43
C LEU A 119 28.38 9.67 16.05
N SER A 120 27.88 9.51 14.82
CA SER A 120 27.39 8.22 14.34
C SER A 120 28.49 7.16 14.32
N ALA A 121 29.70 7.52 13.91
CA ALA A 121 30.86 6.61 13.90
C ALA A 121 31.28 6.21 15.32
N VAL A 122 31.25 7.14 16.27
CA VAL A 122 31.55 6.86 17.70
C VAL A 122 30.48 5.94 18.27
N VAL A 123 29.19 6.23 18.04
CA VAL A 123 28.08 5.40 18.51
C VAL A 123 28.16 3.99 17.91
N PHE A 124 28.50 3.87 16.63
CA PHE A 124 28.74 2.57 15.99
C PHE A 124 29.90 1.81 16.66
N GLY A 125 31.02 2.48 16.92
CA GLY A 125 32.17 1.87 17.60
C GLY A 125 31.83 1.38 19.01
N VAL A 126 31.06 2.14 19.78
CA VAL A 126 30.57 1.74 21.10
C VAL A 126 29.60 0.56 20.98
N ALA A 127 28.66 0.63 20.05
CA ALA A 127 27.69 -0.45 19.83
C ALA A 127 28.41 -1.75 19.41
N TYR A 128 29.38 -1.63 18.49
CA TYR A 128 30.18 -2.78 18.05
C TYR A 128 30.99 -3.40 19.18
N ASN A 129 31.70 -2.57 19.97
CA ASN A 129 32.49 -3.04 21.10
C ASN A 129 31.62 -3.73 22.18
N ASN A 130 30.48 -3.15 22.51
CA ASN A 130 29.55 -3.75 23.43
C ASN A 130 29.01 -5.10 22.93
N THR A 131 28.72 -5.19 21.63
CA THR A 131 28.23 -6.45 21.02
C THR A 131 29.31 -7.52 21.03
N CYS A 132 30.56 -7.19 20.67
CA CYS A 132 31.67 -8.14 20.68
C CYS A 132 32.05 -8.57 22.09
N GLY A 133 32.03 -7.64 23.07
CA GLY A 133 32.36 -7.94 24.46
C GLY A 133 31.30 -8.79 25.17
N TRP A 134 30.07 -8.70 24.75
CA TRP A 134 28.94 -9.36 25.42
C TRP A 134 28.75 -10.83 25.02
N HIS A 135 29.08 -11.16 23.78
CA HIS A 135 28.87 -12.52 23.27
C HIS A 135 30.01 -13.51 23.50
N GLY A 136 31.19 -13.07 24.02
CA GLY A 136 32.28 -13.96 24.47
C GLY A 136 32.63 -15.14 23.56
N ALA A 137 32.12 -15.14 22.34
CA ALA A 137 32.22 -16.26 21.43
C ALA A 137 33.60 -16.23 20.72
N PRO A 138 34.41 -17.27 20.86
CA PRO A 138 35.79 -17.29 20.36
C PRO A 138 35.95 -17.25 18.84
N ASN A 139 34.86 -17.41 18.07
CA ASN A 139 34.92 -17.63 16.60
C ASN A 139 34.07 -16.59 15.83
N MET A 140 34.13 -15.33 16.23
CA MET A 140 33.45 -14.24 15.53
C MET A 140 34.38 -13.61 14.50
N GLU A 141 34.00 -13.69 13.24
CA GLU A 141 34.70 -13.04 12.12
C GLU A 141 34.07 -11.71 11.74
N VAL A 142 34.91 -10.81 11.21
CA VAL A 142 34.47 -9.50 10.74
C VAL A 142 33.69 -9.64 9.43
N GLY A 143 32.41 -9.31 9.44
CA GLY A 143 31.57 -9.34 8.24
C GLY A 143 31.78 -8.11 7.33
N LEU A 144 31.27 -8.22 6.10
CA LEU A 144 31.40 -7.16 5.07
C LEU A 144 30.77 -5.82 5.46
N GLY A 145 29.82 -5.79 6.37
CA GLY A 145 29.16 -4.56 6.82
C GLY A 145 30.09 -3.57 7.50
N LEU A 146 31.05 -4.07 8.34
CA LEU A 146 31.97 -3.22 9.09
C LEU A 146 32.89 -2.37 8.17
N PRO A 147 33.64 -2.94 7.22
CA PRO A 147 34.46 -2.15 6.32
C PRO A 147 33.63 -1.17 5.48
N ILE A 148 32.43 -1.52 5.06
CA ILE A 148 31.55 -0.63 4.29
C ILE A 148 31.11 0.58 5.14
N VAL A 149 30.74 0.39 6.42
CA VAL A 149 30.41 1.51 7.33
C VAL A 149 31.63 2.41 7.55
N ILE A 150 32.82 1.84 7.75
CA ILE A 150 34.06 2.61 7.95
C ILE A 150 34.38 3.43 6.69
N ILE A 151 34.39 2.82 5.51
CA ILE A 151 34.65 3.50 4.23
C ILE A 151 33.60 4.60 4.00
N GLY A 152 32.33 4.31 4.19
CA GLY A 152 31.26 5.29 4.03
C GLY A 152 31.41 6.48 4.98
N THR A 153 31.78 6.24 6.22
CA THR A 153 32.04 7.29 7.23
C THR A 153 33.23 8.16 6.83
N ILE A 154 34.35 7.57 6.38
CA ILE A 154 35.53 8.30 5.92
C ILE A 154 35.18 9.18 4.69
N VAL A 155 34.47 8.61 3.72
CA VAL A 155 34.02 9.35 2.52
C VAL A 155 33.08 10.48 2.90
N GLY A 156 32.15 10.25 3.83
CA GLY A 156 31.20 11.24 4.35
C GLY A 156 31.91 12.41 5.03
N VAL A 157 32.80 12.13 5.96
CA VAL A 157 33.60 13.15 6.67
C VAL A 157 34.51 13.94 5.72
N ALA A 158 35.21 13.24 4.83
CA ALA A 158 36.06 13.90 3.82
C ALA A 158 35.22 14.81 2.89
N GLY A 159 34.07 14.35 2.45
CA GLY A 159 33.18 15.16 1.61
C GLY A 159 32.68 16.41 2.29
N VAL A 160 32.27 16.33 3.56
CA VAL A 160 31.82 17.49 4.36
C VAL A 160 33.01 18.43 4.64
N PHE A 161 34.20 17.90 4.97
CA PHE A 161 35.38 18.69 5.23
C PHE A 161 35.80 19.50 3.99
N LEU A 162 35.78 18.87 2.82
CA LEU A 162 36.09 19.55 1.55
C LEU A 162 35.05 20.64 1.23
N ASP A 163 33.77 20.43 1.55
CA ASP A 163 32.70 21.42 1.37
C ASP A 163 32.90 22.63 2.31
N VAL A 164 33.22 22.41 3.60
CA VAL A 164 33.46 23.47 4.58
C VAL A 164 34.70 24.27 4.21
N TYR A 165 35.80 23.62 3.77
CA TYR A 165 37.02 24.29 3.33
C TYR A 165 36.77 25.20 2.12
N LYS A 166 35.96 24.78 1.15
CA LYS A 166 35.62 25.57 -0.04
C LYS A 166 34.64 26.70 0.24
N LEU A 167 33.71 26.56 1.21
CA LEU A 167 32.75 27.60 1.59
C LEU A 167 33.40 28.87 2.14
N LYS A 168 34.57 28.76 2.80
CA LYS A 168 35.35 29.94 3.25
C LYS A 168 35.80 30.85 2.10
N LYS A 169 35.73 30.38 0.84
CA LYS A 169 36.18 31.12 -0.37
C LYS A 169 35.04 31.63 -1.28
N LYS A 170 33.75 31.44 -0.92
CA LYS A 170 32.64 31.82 -1.81
C LYS A 170 32.02 33.16 -1.43
N PRO A 171 31.89 34.11 -2.39
CA PRO A 171 30.96 35.24 -2.24
C PRO A 171 29.51 34.81 -2.42
N GLU A 172 28.60 35.51 -1.77
CA GLU A 172 27.13 35.31 -1.80
C GLU A 172 26.59 35.30 -3.24
N VAL A 173 25.72 34.33 -3.57
CA VAL A 173 25.16 34.15 -4.92
C VAL A 173 23.71 34.66 -4.92
N ASP A 174 23.41 35.58 -5.87
CA ASP A 174 22.08 36.15 -6.08
C ASP A 174 21.04 35.04 -6.39
N PRO A 175 19.92 34.96 -5.64
CA PRO A 175 18.86 33.98 -5.84
C PRO A 175 18.23 34.00 -7.24
N HIS A 176 18.11 35.17 -7.86
CA HIS A 176 17.54 35.32 -9.21
C HIS A 176 18.38 34.64 -10.30
N PHE A 177 19.66 34.47 -10.07
CA PHE A 177 20.58 33.85 -11.01
C PHE A 177 20.46 32.32 -11.04
N LEU A 178 19.79 31.74 -10.07
CA LEU A 178 19.73 30.29 -9.85
C LEU A 178 18.69 29.58 -10.75
N GLY A 179 17.70 30.32 -11.30
CA GLY A 179 16.57 29.73 -12.04
C GLY A 179 16.91 29.03 -13.37
N ASN A 180 18.02 29.44 -14.04
CA ASN A 180 18.37 28.97 -15.39
C ASN A 180 19.55 28.00 -15.45
N SER A 181 20.00 27.46 -14.32
CA SER A 181 21.10 26.49 -14.29
C SER A 181 20.66 25.12 -14.78
N LYS A 182 21.41 24.54 -15.72
CA LYS A 182 21.21 23.16 -16.21
C LYS A 182 21.56 22.08 -15.16
N SER A 183 22.24 22.45 -14.06
CA SER A 183 22.65 21.51 -13.01
C SER A 183 21.45 21.12 -12.13
N ILE A 184 21.15 19.82 -12.05
CA ILE A 184 20.09 19.24 -11.21
C ILE A 184 20.26 19.66 -9.74
N TRP A 185 21.50 19.62 -9.21
CA TRP A 185 21.81 19.96 -7.82
C TRP A 185 21.49 21.41 -7.46
N ARG A 186 21.69 22.31 -8.42
CA ARG A 186 21.37 23.72 -8.23
C ARG A 186 19.87 23.98 -8.19
N ARG A 187 19.09 23.26 -9.02
CA ARG A 187 17.62 23.30 -8.97
C ARG A 187 17.11 22.75 -7.63
N MET A 188 17.64 21.62 -7.17
CA MET A 188 17.31 21.05 -5.88
C MET A 188 17.54 22.03 -4.73
N TYR A 189 18.63 22.80 -4.79
CA TYR A 189 18.90 23.83 -3.78
C TYR A 189 17.87 24.98 -3.78
N ILE A 190 17.46 25.45 -4.96
CA ILE A 190 16.45 26.51 -5.08
C ILE A 190 15.13 26.03 -4.46
N TYR A 191 14.76 24.80 -4.75
CA TYR A 191 13.51 24.21 -4.28
C TYR A 191 13.63 23.45 -2.97
N ARG A 192 14.69 23.69 -2.16
CA ARG A 192 14.96 22.95 -0.92
C ARG A 192 13.78 22.88 0.05
N TRP A 193 12.99 23.95 0.16
CA TRP A 193 11.84 23.99 1.03
C TRP A 193 10.73 23.02 0.59
N PHE A 194 10.55 22.86 -0.72
CA PHE A 194 9.63 21.83 -1.23
C PHE A 194 10.09 20.41 -0.86
N TYR A 195 11.40 20.15 -0.91
CA TYR A 195 11.94 18.85 -0.47
C TYR A 195 11.80 18.66 1.03
N VAL A 196 11.98 19.71 1.85
CA VAL A 196 11.73 19.65 3.29
C VAL A 196 10.26 19.33 3.58
N MET A 197 9.31 19.95 2.86
CA MET A 197 7.88 19.64 2.98
C MET A 197 7.54 18.22 2.50
N LEU A 198 8.25 17.70 1.49
CA LEU A 198 8.07 16.34 0.97
C LEU A 198 8.68 15.27 1.89
N LEU A 199 9.70 15.64 2.67
CA LEU A 199 10.48 14.70 3.48
C LEU A 199 9.62 13.89 4.47
N PRO A 200 8.68 14.47 5.24
CA PRO A 200 7.83 13.68 6.14
C PRO A 200 7.04 12.60 5.39
N VAL A 201 6.53 12.92 4.19
CA VAL A 201 5.79 11.98 3.34
C VAL A 201 6.72 10.86 2.86
N LEU A 202 7.94 11.20 2.41
CA LEU A 202 8.92 10.20 1.98
C LEU A 202 9.35 9.29 3.12
N VAL A 203 9.63 9.86 4.30
CA VAL A 203 9.97 9.07 5.50
C VAL A 203 8.83 8.11 5.86
N PHE A 204 7.61 8.62 5.90
CA PHE A 204 6.43 7.78 6.13
C PHE A 204 6.31 6.65 5.10
N LEU A 205 6.49 6.97 3.82
CA LEU A 205 6.43 5.99 2.73
C LEU A 205 7.52 4.92 2.88
N VAL A 206 8.75 5.30 3.21
CA VAL A 206 9.86 4.36 3.42
C VAL A 206 9.58 3.45 4.61
N ILE A 207 9.20 4.01 5.77
CA ILE A 207 8.97 3.25 7.00
C ILE A 207 7.78 2.31 6.87
N PHE A 208 6.65 2.78 6.31
CA PHE A 208 5.42 2.00 6.32
C PHE A 208 5.16 1.19 5.04
N ASN A 209 5.83 1.49 3.92
CA ASN A 209 5.67 0.74 2.69
C ASN A 209 6.92 -0.05 2.28
N TYR A 210 8.12 0.57 2.32
CA TYR A 210 9.34 -0.12 1.88
C TYR A 210 9.95 -1.01 2.97
N LEU A 211 10.03 -0.55 4.22
CA LEU A 211 10.60 -1.34 5.30
C LEU A 211 9.88 -2.68 5.52
N PRO A 212 8.54 -2.75 5.52
CA PRO A 212 7.82 -4.04 5.60
C PRO A 212 8.10 -4.98 4.43
N MET A 213 8.52 -4.47 3.25
CA MET A 213 8.89 -5.34 2.13
C MET A 213 10.11 -6.23 2.44
N LEU A 214 10.97 -5.83 3.40
CA LEU A 214 12.03 -6.70 3.89
C LEU A 214 11.49 -7.99 4.51
N GLY A 215 10.26 -7.96 5.03
CA GLY A 215 9.55 -9.13 5.52
C GLY A 215 9.19 -10.16 4.44
N LEU A 216 9.24 -9.79 3.15
CA LEU A 216 8.98 -10.73 2.05
C LEU A 216 9.97 -11.90 2.02
N ARG A 217 11.16 -11.75 2.61
CA ARG A 217 12.13 -12.84 2.79
C ARG A 217 11.52 -14.02 3.56
N TYR A 218 10.59 -13.77 4.48
CA TYR A 218 9.92 -14.83 5.24
C TYR A 218 9.08 -15.77 4.37
N ALA A 219 8.71 -15.38 3.15
CA ALA A 219 8.08 -16.27 2.19
C ALA A 219 8.94 -17.50 1.86
N PHE A 220 10.27 -17.37 1.96
CA PHE A 220 11.27 -18.39 1.67
C PHE A 220 11.84 -19.04 2.95
N THR A 221 11.22 -18.78 4.09
CA THR A 221 11.60 -19.35 5.38
C THR A 221 10.44 -20.11 6.01
N GLU A 222 10.73 -21.12 6.78
CA GLU A 222 9.76 -21.68 7.70
C GLU A 222 9.81 -20.86 9.00
N TYR A 223 8.77 -20.06 9.20
CA TYR A 223 8.63 -19.19 10.36
C TYR A 223 7.30 -19.46 11.05
N LYS A 224 7.38 -20.16 12.18
CA LYS A 224 6.26 -20.47 13.08
C LYS A 224 6.40 -19.66 14.37
N SER A 225 5.27 -19.37 15.02
CA SER A 225 5.29 -18.70 16.32
C SER A 225 6.12 -19.46 17.35
N GLY A 226 6.98 -18.75 18.07
CA GLY A 226 7.87 -19.34 19.09
C GLY A 226 9.12 -20.03 18.55
N LEU A 227 9.31 -20.09 17.21
CA LEU A 227 10.49 -20.69 16.59
C LEU A 227 11.24 -19.62 15.76
N GLN A 228 12.56 -19.75 15.70
CA GLN A 228 13.36 -18.90 14.82
C GLN A 228 13.10 -19.26 13.36
N PRO A 229 13.01 -18.26 12.46
CA PRO A 229 12.87 -18.52 11.05
C PRO A 229 14.12 -19.17 10.48
N TYR A 230 13.99 -20.30 9.81
CA TYR A 230 15.09 -20.92 9.07
C TYR A 230 14.76 -20.95 7.56
N TYR A 231 15.78 -20.87 6.74
CA TYR A 231 15.62 -20.86 5.29
C TYR A 231 15.11 -22.21 4.79
N SER A 232 13.96 -22.21 4.12
CA SER A 232 13.30 -23.40 3.57
C SER A 232 13.14 -23.34 2.04
N GLY A 233 13.76 -22.35 1.39
CA GLY A 233 13.65 -22.17 -0.06
C GLY A 233 12.20 -21.96 -0.50
N ILE A 234 11.77 -22.72 -1.49
CA ILE A 234 10.41 -22.63 -2.07
C ILE A 234 9.38 -23.55 -1.39
N ALA A 235 9.70 -24.16 -0.25
CA ALA A 235 8.83 -25.14 0.40
C ALA A 235 7.41 -24.62 0.70
N ASN A 236 7.29 -23.35 1.09
CA ASN A 236 5.98 -22.71 1.31
C ASN A 236 5.13 -22.66 0.04
N PHE A 237 5.74 -22.41 -1.12
CA PHE A 237 5.06 -22.40 -2.42
C PHE A 237 4.71 -23.83 -2.87
N VAL A 238 5.61 -24.79 -2.66
CA VAL A 238 5.36 -26.21 -2.93
C VAL A 238 4.15 -26.71 -2.14
N ASN A 239 4.07 -26.36 -0.85
CA ASN A 239 2.93 -26.69 0.01
C ASN A 239 1.65 -25.95 -0.41
N MET A 240 1.76 -24.70 -0.87
CA MET A 240 0.63 -23.90 -1.34
C MET A 240 -0.03 -24.52 -2.57
N PHE A 241 0.76 -25.08 -3.49
CA PHE A 241 0.26 -25.74 -4.69
C PHE A 241 -0.01 -27.24 -4.51
N GLY A 242 0.22 -27.80 -3.31
CA GLY A 242 -0.12 -29.18 -3.00
C GLY A 242 0.79 -30.22 -3.65
N LEU A 243 2.04 -29.85 -3.94
CA LEU A 243 3.01 -30.76 -4.55
C LEU A 243 3.60 -31.75 -3.53
N THR A 244 3.21 -31.64 -2.25
CA THR A 244 3.54 -32.58 -1.17
C THR A 244 2.28 -33.16 -0.55
N GLU A 245 2.34 -34.36 0.05
CA GLU A 245 1.18 -34.95 0.74
C GLU A 245 0.63 -34.05 1.86
N LEU A 246 1.52 -33.48 2.67
CA LEU A 246 1.18 -32.52 3.73
C LEU A 246 0.58 -31.20 3.17
N GLY A 247 0.91 -30.86 1.94
CA GLY A 247 0.44 -29.66 1.25
C GLY A 247 -0.96 -29.81 0.64
N LYS A 248 -1.45 -31.02 0.39
CA LYS A 248 -2.73 -31.25 -0.33
C LYS A 248 -3.92 -30.54 0.30
N LEU A 249 -4.11 -30.65 1.62
CA LEU A 249 -5.22 -29.99 2.33
C LEU A 249 -5.08 -28.46 2.30
N LYS A 250 -3.86 -27.94 2.51
CA LYS A 250 -3.58 -26.49 2.43
C LYS A 250 -3.82 -25.95 1.03
N SER A 251 -3.42 -26.71 0.01
CA SER A 251 -3.64 -26.38 -1.40
C SER A 251 -5.12 -26.31 -1.75
N GLN A 252 -5.93 -27.26 -1.30
CA GLN A 252 -7.38 -27.23 -1.53
C GLN A 252 -8.03 -25.98 -0.93
N GLN A 253 -7.68 -25.64 0.33
CA GLN A 253 -8.19 -24.43 0.98
C GLN A 253 -7.69 -23.15 0.28
N PHE A 254 -6.41 -23.11 -0.08
CA PHE A 254 -5.82 -22.00 -0.82
C PHE A 254 -6.49 -21.82 -2.17
N MET A 255 -6.68 -22.88 -2.95
CA MET A 255 -7.29 -22.81 -4.28
C MET A 255 -8.76 -22.37 -4.19
N THR A 256 -9.50 -22.85 -3.18
CA THR A 256 -10.86 -22.37 -2.91
C THR A 256 -10.87 -20.89 -2.60
N ALA A 257 -10.00 -20.41 -1.72
CA ALA A 257 -9.89 -18.99 -1.39
C ALA A 257 -9.44 -18.14 -2.59
N PHE A 258 -8.53 -18.64 -3.42
CA PHE A 258 -8.06 -17.98 -4.64
C PHE A 258 -9.17 -17.82 -5.67
N THR A 259 -9.89 -18.92 -5.99
CA THR A 259 -11.00 -18.89 -6.95
C THR A 259 -12.15 -18.02 -6.46
N ASN A 260 -12.48 -18.08 -5.16
CA ASN A 260 -13.47 -17.18 -4.56
C ASN A 260 -13.05 -15.72 -4.65
N THR A 261 -11.77 -15.41 -4.41
CA THR A 261 -11.25 -14.04 -4.53
C THR A 261 -11.45 -13.50 -5.94
N LEU A 262 -11.06 -14.27 -6.94
CA LEU A 262 -11.24 -13.86 -8.35
C LEU A 262 -12.72 -13.71 -8.69
N TYR A 263 -13.55 -14.70 -8.35
CA TYR A 263 -14.97 -14.69 -8.64
C TYR A 263 -15.69 -13.48 -8.01
N LEU A 264 -15.53 -13.29 -6.69
CA LEU A 264 -16.20 -12.21 -5.97
C LEU A 264 -15.69 -10.84 -6.42
N SER A 265 -14.39 -10.68 -6.61
CA SER A 265 -13.81 -9.39 -6.97
C SER A 265 -14.11 -8.99 -8.41
N ILE A 266 -14.04 -9.93 -9.36
CA ILE A 266 -14.30 -9.62 -10.78
C ILE A 266 -15.79 -9.29 -10.98
N ILE A 267 -16.69 -10.09 -10.41
CA ILE A 267 -18.13 -9.80 -10.53
C ILE A 267 -18.48 -8.49 -9.82
N LYS A 268 -17.96 -8.27 -8.59
CA LYS A 268 -18.11 -6.98 -7.90
C LYS A 268 -17.63 -5.81 -8.76
N LEU A 269 -16.46 -5.94 -9.37
CA LEU A 269 -15.88 -4.89 -10.23
C LEU A 269 -16.77 -4.57 -11.42
N ILE A 270 -17.25 -5.59 -12.12
CA ILE A 270 -18.14 -5.44 -13.28
C ILE A 270 -19.47 -4.79 -12.85
N LEU A 271 -20.11 -5.33 -11.81
CA LEU A 271 -21.40 -4.83 -11.33
C LEU A 271 -21.31 -3.39 -10.83
N ASN A 272 -20.31 -3.07 -10.01
CA ASN A 272 -20.13 -1.72 -9.48
C ASN A 272 -19.81 -0.72 -10.60
N THR A 273 -18.96 -1.10 -11.57
CA THR A 273 -18.64 -0.22 -12.71
C THR A 273 -19.88 0.00 -13.58
N PHE A 274 -20.62 -1.06 -13.89
CA PHE A 274 -21.84 -0.96 -14.67
C PHE A 274 -22.88 -0.06 -13.98
N MET A 275 -23.15 -0.29 -12.69
CA MET A 275 -24.10 0.50 -11.93
C MET A 275 -23.66 1.96 -11.77
N ALA A 276 -22.37 2.21 -11.58
CA ALA A 276 -21.84 3.57 -11.48
C ALA A 276 -22.00 4.35 -12.80
N VAL A 277 -21.75 3.69 -13.93
CA VAL A 277 -21.99 4.28 -15.26
C VAL A 277 -23.49 4.51 -15.48
N LEU A 278 -24.33 3.53 -15.21
CA LEU A 278 -25.79 3.64 -15.36
C LEU A 278 -26.34 4.82 -14.53
N ILE A 279 -25.99 4.89 -13.25
CA ILE A 279 -26.44 5.98 -12.37
C ILE A 279 -25.91 7.31 -12.83
N SER A 280 -24.67 7.41 -13.29
CA SER A 280 -24.10 8.67 -13.81
C SER A 280 -24.83 9.16 -15.05
N LEU A 281 -25.20 8.26 -15.96
CA LEU A 281 -26.01 8.58 -17.14
C LEU A 281 -27.40 9.07 -16.75
N LEU A 282 -28.08 8.36 -15.84
CA LEU A 282 -29.39 8.78 -15.35
C LEU A 282 -29.36 10.14 -14.66
N LEU A 283 -28.35 10.38 -13.81
CA LEU A 283 -28.16 11.68 -13.15
C LEU A 283 -27.82 12.80 -14.15
N ASN A 284 -27.14 12.48 -15.24
CA ASN A 284 -26.82 13.47 -16.28
C ASN A 284 -28.06 13.94 -17.04
N GLU A 285 -29.04 13.05 -17.23
CA GLU A 285 -30.33 13.37 -17.90
C GLU A 285 -31.32 14.16 -17.02
N MET A 286 -31.04 14.29 -15.70
CA MET A 286 -31.90 15.03 -14.80
C MET A 286 -31.83 16.54 -15.04
N LYS A 287 -32.98 17.17 -15.38
CA LYS A 287 -33.09 18.61 -15.63
C LYS A 287 -33.11 19.45 -14.34
N ASN A 288 -33.80 18.96 -13.27
CA ASN A 288 -33.89 19.70 -12.02
C ASN A 288 -32.62 19.54 -11.20
N ILE A 289 -31.87 20.65 -11.08
CA ILE A 289 -30.56 20.68 -10.39
C ILE A 289 -30.71 20.37 -8.90
N HIS A 290 -31.76 20.82 -8.23
CA HIS A 290 -31.97 20.58 -6.79
C HIS A 290 -32.25 19.10 -6.55
N PHE A 291 -33.15 18.52 -7.33
CA PHE A 291 -33.46 17.09 -7.25
C PHE A 291 -32.20 16.22 -7.56
N LYS A 292 -31.44 16.58 -8.60
CA LYS A 292 -30.16 15.93 -8.94
C LYS A 292 -29.20 15.94 -7.74
N LYS A 293 -28.99 17.11 -7.09
CA LYS A 293 -28.11 17.22 -5.92
C LYS A 293 -28.58 16.37 -4.74
N THR A 294 -29.89 16.37 -4.46
CA THR A 294 -30.47 15.54 -3.38
C THR A 294 -30.26 14.07 -3.64
N VAL A 295 -30.53 13.58 -4.86
CA VAL A 295 -30.33 12.18 -5.24
C VAL A 295 -28.84 11.80 -5.15
N GLN A 296 -27.95 12.67 -5.61
CA GLN A 296 -26.50 12.46 -5.48
C GLN A 296 -26.08 12.30 -4.02
N THR A 297 -26.54 13.18 -3.13
CA THR A 297 -26.23 13.11 -1.69
C THR A 297 -26.69 11.79 -1.07
N ILE A 298 -27.92 11.36 -1.39
CA ILE A 298 -28.47 10.10 -0.87
C ILE A 298 -27.67 8.89 -1.37
N ILE A 299 -27.30 8.86 -2.64
CA ILE A 299 -26.54 7.75 -3.25
C ILE A 299 -25.10 7.70 -2.73
N TYR A 300 -24.50 8.87 -2.37
CA TYR A 300 -23.13 8.92 -1.86
C TYR A 300 -23.03 8.54 -0.37
N LEU A 301 -24.08 8.77 0.40
CA LEU A 301 -24.09 8.57 1.85
C LEU A 301 -23.62 7.18 2.31
N PRO A 302 -24.05 6.06 1.70
CA PRO A 302 -23.62 4.73 2.13
C PRO A 302 -22.12 4.49 2.07
N HIS A 303 -21.42 5.14 1.14
CA HIS A 303 -19.97 4.98 0.99
C HIS A 303 -19.19 5.45 2.22
N PHE A 304 -19.66 6.47 2.92
CA PHE A 304 -19.01 7.00 4.12
C PHE A 304 -19.20 6.14 5.37
N MET A 305 -20.11 5.17 5.32
CA MET A 305 -20.30 4.23 6.43
C MET A 305 -19.19 3.18 6.44
N SER A 306 -18.70 2.80 7.64
CA SER A 306 -17.75 1.69 7.76
C SER A 306 -18.40 0.36 7.36
N TRP A 307 -17.62 -0.60 6.88
CA TRP A 307 -18.12 -1.94 6.55
C TRP A 307 -18.72 -2.66 7.76
N VAL A 308 -18.24 -2.38 8.97
CA VAL A 308 -18.79 -2.96 10.21
C VAL A 308 -20.22 -2.48 10.44
N VAL A 309 -20.45 -1.17 10.30
CA VAL A 309 -21.80 -0.58 10.45
C VAL A 309 -22.75 -1.09 9.35
N VAL A 310 -22.28 -1.14 8.10
CA VAL A 310 -23.08 -1.69 6.99
C VAL A 310 -23.43 -3.14 7.24
N ALA A 311 -22.47 -3.96 7.67
CA ALA A 311 -22.71 -5.37 7.96
C ALA A 311 -23.71 -5.56 9.11
N SER A 312 -23.58 -4.77 10.19
CA SER A 312 -24.51 -4.83 11.33
C SER A 312 -25.93 -4.44 10.90
N LEU A 313 -26.06 -3.38 10.09
CA LEU A 313 -27.35 -2.95 9.54
C LEU A 313 -28.00 -4.06 8.71
N PHE A 314 -27.25 -4.65 7.76
CA PHE A 314 -27.82 -5.70 6.89
C PHE A 314 -28.05 -7.01 7.63
N LYS A 315 -27.23 -7.38 8.62
CA LYS A 315 -27.49 -8.53 9.50
C LYS A 315 -28.81 -8.36 10.26
N MET A 316 -29.12 -7.16 10.72
CA MET A 316 -30.39 -6.87 11.40
C MET A 316 -31.57 -6.88 10.42
N ILE A 317 -31.46 -6.21 9.27
CA ILE A 317 -32.54 -6.12 8.26
C ILE A 317 -32.84 -7.49 7.64
N LEU A 318 -31.85 -8.34 7.42
CA LEU A 318 -31.94 -9.64 6.78
C LEU A 318 -31.97 -10.81 7.77
N SER A 319 -32.19 -10.53 9.07
CA SER A 319 -32.26 -11.56 10.11
C SER A 319 -33.31 -12.64 9.76
N GLU A 320 -32.97 -13.89 10.06
CA GLU A 320 -33.84 -15.05 9.87
C GLU A 320 -34.42 -15.56 11.19
N SER A 321 -34.12 -14.88 12.31
CA SER A 321 -34.65 -15.28 13.63
C SER A 321 -36.17 -15.21 13.65
N GLN A 322 -36.80 -16.32 13.98
CA GLN A 322 -38.25 -16.45 14.06
C GLN A 322 -38.77 -15.91 15.38
N VAL A 323 -39.86 -15.20 15.32
CA VAL A 323 -40.60 -14.69 16.48
C VAL A 323 -42.07 -14.99 16.29
N THR A 324 -42.68 -15.58 17.30
CA THR A 324 -44.15 -15.78 17.31
C THR A 324 -44.83 -14.43 17.47
N VAL A 325 -45.76 -14.12 16.60
CA VAL A 325 -46.57 -12.89 16.72
C VAL A 325 -47.48 -13.01 17.92
N MET A 326 -47.34 -12.11 18.88
CA MET A 326 -48.21 -12.04 20.07
C MET A 326 -49.26 -10.96 19.87
N ASP A 327 -50.50 -11.23 20.28
CA ASP A 327 -51.55 -10.22 20.35
C ASP A 327 -51.23 -9.23 21.48
N PRO A 328 -51.11 -7.92 21.19
CA PRO A 328 -50.79 -6.94 22.20
C PRO A 328 -51.84 -6.80 23.31
N ALA A 329 -53.09 -7.16 23.03
CA ALA A 329 -54.19 -7.01 23.97
C ALA A 329 -54.32 -8.21 24.94
N THR A 330 -54.06 -9.43 24.44
CA THR A 330 -54.25 -10.67 25.20
C THR A 330 -52.93 -11.30 25.66
N GLY A 331 -51.79 -10.91 25.08
CA GLY A 331 -50.48 -11.52 25.34
C GLY A 331 -50.38 -12.98 24.86
N GLN A 332 -51.35 -13.47 24.07
CA GLN A 332 -51.34 -14.81 23.51
C GLN A 332 -50.77 -14.82 22.09
N ALA A 333 -50.31 -15.99 21.63
CA ALA A 333 -49.87 -16.17 20.26
C ALA A 333 -51.04 -15.99 19.29
N VAL A 334 -50.85 -15.15 18.27
CA VAL A 334 -51.80 -15.03 17.15
C VAL A 334 -51.72 -16.34 16.36
N VAL A 335 -52.89 -16.96 16.14
CA VAL A 335 -53.03 -18.20 15.36
C VAL A 335 -53.66 -17.91 14.00
N ASP A 336 -53.29 -18.67 12.99
CA ASP A 336 -53.90 -18.64 11.66
C ASP A 336 -55.26 -19.38 11.66
N ALA A 337 -55.95 -19.37 10.52
CA ALA A 337 -57.24 -20.07 10.35
C ALA A 337 -57.13 -21.59 10.55
N ALA A 338 -55.93 -22.17 10.50
CA ALA A 338 -55.65 -23.58 10.74
C ALA A 338 -55.24 -23.89 12.20
N GLY A 339 -55.21 -22.87 13.08
CA GLY A 339 -54.83 -23.02 14.49
C GLY A 339 -53.32 -23.00 14.75
N ASN A 340 -52.49 -22.72 13.75
CA ASN A 340 -51.03 -22.62 13.90
C ASN A 340 -50.63 -21.22 14.34
N ALA A 341 -49.59 -21.13 15.19
CA ALA A 341 -49.04 -19.84 15.59
C ALA A 341 -48.45 -19.09 14.39
N VAL A 342 -48.86 -17.83 14.23
CA VAL A 342 -48.31 -16.96 13.17
C VAL A 342 -46.87 -16.61 13.51
N ILE A 343 -45.98 -16.96 12.59
CA ILE A 343 -44.53 -16.71 12.72
C ILE A 343 -44.16 -15.45 11.95
N SER A 344 -43.43 -14.56 12.59
CA SER A 344 -42.78 -13.44 11.96
C SER A 344 -41.25 -13.55 12.09
N SER A 345 -40.51 -12.61 11.55
CA SER A 345 -39.06 -12.54 11.68
C SER A 345 -38.64 -11.22 12.31
N THR A 346 -37.53 -11.24 13.06
CA THR A 346 -36.94 -10.01 13.57
C THR A 346 -36.35 -9.17 12.43
N GLY A 347 -36.04 -9.78 11.28
CA GLY A 347 -35.53 -9.07 10.10
C GLY A 347 -36.67 -8.45 9.29
N VAL A 348 -36.58 -7.14 9.02
CA VAL A 348 -37.62 -6.38 8.30
C VAL A 348 -37.97 -7.00 6.94
N VAL A 349 -36.92 -7.43 6.17
CA VAL A 349 -37.14 -8.02 4.84
C VAL A 349 -37.93 -9.35 4.97
N ASN A 350 -37.53 -10.23 5.87
CA ASN A 350 -38.22 -11.50 6.09
C ASN A 350 -39.64 -11.29 6.64
N ALA A 351 -39.82 -10.31 7.55
CA ALA A 351 -41.17 -9.97 8.06
C ALA A 351 -42.10 -9.50 6.94
N LEU A 352 -41.59 -8.69 5.99
CA LEU A 352 -42.37 -8.26 4.82
C LEU A 352 -42.67 -9.42 3.87
N LEU A 353 -41.68 -10.28 3.58
CA LEU A 353 -41.89 -11.46 2.71
C LEU A 353 -42.95 -12.41 3.27
N LEU A 354 -42.91 -12.68 4.58
CA LEU A 354 -43.91 -13.48 5.28
C LEU A 354 -45.30 -12.81 5.25
N LYS A 355 -45.36 -11.49 5.56
CA LYS A 355 -46.62 -10.72 5.57
C LYS A 355 -47.31 -10.70 4.21
N PHE A 356 -46.54 -10.63 3.11
CA PHE A 356 -47.09 -10.65 1.75
C PHE A 356 -47.33 -12.07 1.21
N GLY A 357 -47.06 -13.10 2.00
CA GLY A 357 -47.23 -14.50 1.57
C GLY A 357 -46.32 -14.95 0.44
N LEU A 358 -45.18 -14.24 0.27
CA LEU A 358 -44.21 -14.56 -0.77
C LEU A 358 -43.31 -15.74 -0.39
N VAL A 359 -43.23 -16.04 0.90
CA VAL A 359 -42.49 -17.17 1.47
C VAL A 359 -43.23 -17.72 2.70
N ASP A 360 -43.12 -19.03 2.91
CA ASP A 360 -43.75 -19.70 4.07
C ASP A 360 -42.85 -19.69 5.32
N LYS A 361 -41.53 -19.50 5.11
CA LYS A 361 -40.52 -19.48 6.18
C LYS A 361 -39.51 -18.39 5.92
N PRO A 362 -38.89 -17.82 6.98
CA PRO A 362 -37.84 -16.83 6.80
C PRO A 362 -36.70 -17.34 5.92
N VAL A 363 -36.28 -16.53 4.96
CA VAL A 363 -35.21 -16.85 4.02
C VAL A 363 -33.87 -16.59 4.68
N SER A 364 -32.99 -17.59 4.63
CA SER A 364 -31.60 -17.47 5.08
C SER A 364 -30.75 -16.71 4.05
N PHE A 365 -30.67 -15.39 4.19
CA PHE A 365 -29.96 -14.54 3.24
C PHE A 365 -28.44 -14.60 3.41
N LEU A 366 -27.94 -14.54 4.64
CA LEU A 366 -26.52 -14.43 4.96
C LEU A 366 -25.89 -15.75 5.46
N THR A 367 -26.71 -16.76 5.77
CA THR A 367 -26.28 -18.06 6.30
C THR A 367 -26.38 -19.18 5.27
N SER A 368 -27.10 -18.97 4.16
CA SER A 368 -27.22 -19.94 3.08
C SER A 368 -26.11 -19.81 2.04
N LEU A 369 -25.53 -20.95 1.65
CA LEU A 369 -24.51 -21.03 0.59
C LEU A 369 -25.00 -20.52 -0.78
N SER A 370 -26.30 -20.64 -1.10
CA SER A 370 -26.85 -20.18 -2.37
C SER A 370 -27.10 -18.67 -2.39
N ASN A 371 -27.59 -18.12 -1.28
CA ASN A 371 -28.08 -16.74 -1.22
C ASN A 371 -27.00 -15.73 -0.86
N TRP A 372 -25.95 -16.16 -0.17
CA TRP A 372 -24.90 -15.24 0.34
C TRP A 372 -24.25 -14.40 -0.76
N ARG A 373 -23.85 -15.00 -1.90
CA ARG A 373 -23.17 -14.29 -2.99
C ARG A 373 -24.05 -13.20 -3.63
N PRO A 374 -25.29 -13.46 -4.05
CA PRO A 374 -26.19 -12.42 -4.55
C PRO A 374 -26.37 -11.27 -3.56
N VAL A 375 -26.63 -11.59 -2.30
CA VAL A 375 -26.82 -10.60 -1.24
C VAL A 375 -25.54 -9.78 -1.02
N TYR A 376 -24.39 -10.43 -1.00
CA TYR A 376 -23.10 -9.76 -0.92
C TYR A 376 -22.91 -8.74 -2.06
N PHE A 377 -23.25 -9.09 -3.29
CA PHE A 377 -23.14 -8.16 -4.43
C PHE A 377 -24.13 -6.99 -4.30
N ILE A 378 -25.36 -7.24 -3.88
CA ILE A 378 -26.38 -6.18 -3.66
C ILE A 378 -25.87 -5.17 -2.62
N ILE A 379 -25.36 -5.65 -1.49
CA ILE A 379 -24.81 -4.79 -0.42
C ILE A 379 -23.63 -3.95 -0.95
N ASN A 380 -22.72 -4.56 -1.72
CA ASN A 380 -21.60 -3.86 -2.30
C ASN A 380 -22.01 -2.80 -3.33
N ILE A 381 -22.98 -3.11 -4.20
CA ILE A 381 -23.53 -2.15 -5.15
C ILE A 381 -24.12 -0.96 -4.39
N TRP A 382 -24.97 -1.20 -3.41
CA TRP A 382 -25.59 -0.15 -2.62
C TRP A 382 -24.57 0.75 -1.93
N LYS A 383 -23.50 0.16 -1.38
CA LYS A 383 -22.47 0.91 -0.66
C LYS A 383 -21.52 1.69 -1.57
N ASP A 384 -20.99 1.07 -2.62
CA ASP A 384 -19.82 1.59 -3.34
C ASP A 384 -20.16 2.29 -4.67
N THR A 385 -21.34 2.04 -5.25
CA THR A 385 -21.71 2.57 -6.58
C THR A 385 -21.75 4.10 -6.59
N GLY A 386 -22.31 4.71 -5.54
CA GLY A 386 -22.42 6.17 -5.45
C GLY A 386 -21.07 6.88 -5.58
N TRP A 387 -20.05 6.40 -4.88
CA TRP A 387 -18.69 6.95 -4.98
C TRP A 387 -18.12 6.80 -6.40
N GLY A 388 -18.35 5.65 -7.05
CA GLY A 388 -17.94 5.41 -8.43
C GLY A 388 -18.56 6.38 -9.43
N THR A 389 -19.77 6.89 -9.18
CA THR A 389 -20.46 7.83 -10.10
C THR A 389 -19.81 9.21 -10.16
N ILE A 390 -19.11 9.64 -9.11
CA ILE A 390 -18.50 10.98 -9.03
C ILE A 390 -17.54 11.22 -10.19
N LEU A 391 -16.67 10.24 -10.45
CA LEU A 391 -15.65 10.37 -11.50
C LEU A 391 -16.28 10.39 -12.90
N PHE A 392 -17.32 9.59 -13.11
CA PHE A 392 -18.05 9.58 -14.38
C PHE A 392 -18.83 10.87 -14.59
N LEU A 393 -19.47 11.42 -13.55
CA LEU A 393 -20.16 12.71 -13.62
C LEU A 393 -19.19 13.86 -13.91
N ALA A 394 -17.99 13.83 -13.31
CA ALA A 394 -16.95 14.83 -13.61
C ALA A 394 -16.53 14.77 -15.09
N THR A 395 -16.40 13.58 -15.66
CA THR A 395 -16.12 13.42 -17.09
C THR A 395 -17.28 13.94 -17.96
N LEU A 396 -18.52 13.64 -17.58
CA LEU A 396 -19.71 14.08 -18.30
C LEU A 396 -19.87 15.60 -18.30
N SER A 397 -19.54 16.26 -17.18
CA SER A 397 -19.58 17.72 -17.08
C SER A 397 -18.53 18.43 -17.94
N GLY A 398 -17.51 17.70 -18.43
CA GLY A 398 -16.49 18.22 -19.35
C GLY A 398 -16.85 18.10 -20.83
N ILE A 399 -17.99 17.50 -21.18
CA ILE A 399 -18.45 17.41 -22.57
C ILE A 399 -19.04 18.76 -22.98
N SER A 400 -18.63 19.27 -24.18
CA SER A 400 -19.17 20.55 -24.68
C SER A 400 -20.69 20.47 -24.88
N PRO A 401 -21.47 21.44 -24.38
CA PRO A 401 -22.90 21.55 -24.66
C PRO A 401 -23.23 21.61 -26.15
N ASP A 402 -22.35 22.21 -26.96
CA ASP A 402 -22.55 22.38 -28.40
C ASP A 402 -22.76 21.05 -29.14
N LEU A 403 -22.11 19.97 -28.65
CA LEU A 403 -22.32 18.62 -29.23
C LEU A 403 -23.75 18.12 -29.02
N TYR A 404 -24.35 18.46 -27.89
CA TYR A 404 -25.73 18.07 -27.59
C TYR A 404 -26.73 18.94 -28.36
N GLU A 405 -26.43 20.23 -28.56
CA GLU A 405 -27.25 21.17 -29.34
C GLU A 405 -27.22 20.79 -30.80
N ALA A 406 -26.05 20.54 -31.41
CA ALA A 406 -25.94 20.07 -32.79
C ALA A 406 -26.73 18.77 -33.02
N ALA A 407 -26.59 17.79 -32.11
CA ALA A 407 -27.36 16.55 -32.20
C ALA A 407 -28.87 16.75 -32.06
N GLN A 408 -29.32 17.79 -31.35
CA GLN A 408 -30.74 18.12 -31.26
C GLN A 408 -31.26 18.72 -32.57
N ILE A 409 -30.48 19.56 -33.22
CA ILE A 409 -30.79 20.11 -34.56
C ILE A 409 -30.88 18.99 -35.59
N ASP A 410 -29.99 17.97 -35.47
CA ASP A 410 -30.00 16.76 -36.32
C ASP A 410 -31.16 15.79 -36.01
N GLY A 411 -32.04 16.15 -35.05
CA GLY A 411 -33.22 15.32 -34.68
C GLY A 411 -32.88 14.14 -33.77
N ALA A 412 -31.69 14.08 -33.17
CA ALA A 412 -31.33 12.99 -32.26
C ALA A 412 -32.15 13.00 -30.96
N ASN A 413 -32.82 11.90 -30.69
CA ASN A 413 -33.53 11.70 -29.43
C ASN A 413 -32.55 11.49 -28.25
N ARG A 414 -33.06 11.46 -26.98
CA ARG A 414 -32.23 11.31 -25.78
C ARG A 414 -31.39 10.03 -25.80
N MET A 415 -31.94 8.90 -26.28
CA MET A 415 -31.26 7.63 -26.34
C MET A 415 -30.10 7.67 -27.36
N ASN A 416 -30.31 8.32 -28.52
CA ASN A 416 -29.27 8.47 -29.52
C ASN A 416 -28.13 9.37 -29.02
N ARG A 417 -28.41 10.47 -28.36
CA ARG A 417 -27.39 11.33 -27.72
C ARG A 417 -26.60 10.58 -26.65
N MET A 418 -27.29 9.81 -25.81
CA MET A 418 -26.63 8.98 -24.79
C MET A 418 -25.71 7.93 -25.44
N ARG A 419 -26.17 7.25 -26.49
CA ARG A 419 -25.43 6.17 -27.15
C ARG A 419 -24.26 6.66 -28.00
N TYR A 420 -24.41 7.78 -28.72
CA TYR A 420 -23.43 8.23 -29.72
C TYR A 420 -22.54 9.38 -29.24
N ILE A 421 -22.92 10.12 -28.20
CA ILE A 421 -22.12 11.22 -27.62
C ILE A 421 -21.66 10.86 -26.21
N THR A 422 -22.60 10.62 -25.30
CA THR A 422 -22.30 10.52 -23.86
C THR A 422 -21.49 9.25 -23.52
N LEU A 423 -21.94 8.09 -23.99
CA LEU A 423 -21.29 6.81 -23.69
C LEU A 423 -19.91 6.67 -24.32
N PRO A 424 -19.67 7.06 -25.59
CA PRO A 424 -18.33 7.09 -26.17
C PRO A 424 -17.37 8.04 -25.45
N ALA A 425 -17.85 9.22 -25.03
CA ALA A 425 -17.04 10.16 -24.26
C ALA A 425 -16.60 9.58 -22.89
N LEU A 426 -17.44 8.76 -22.25
CA LEU A 426 -17.11 8.04 -21.03
C LEU A 426 -16.15 6.87 -21.21
N ALA A 427 -16.05 6.29 -22.42
CA ALA A 427 -15.33 5.04 -22.65
C ALA A 427 -13.89 5.07 -22.11
N ASN A 428 -13.18 6.18 -22.30
CA ASN A 428 -11.82 6.37 -21.79
C ASN A 428 -11.76 6.33 -20.27
N THR A 429 -12.68 6.99 -19.61
CA THR A 429 -12.76 7.03 -18.13
C THR A 429 -13.17 5.66 -17.58
N ILE A 430 -14.14 4.99 -18.20
CA ILE A 430 -14.58 3.65 -17.81
C ILE A 430 -13.39 2.68 -17.81
N ILE A 431 -12.61 2.63 -18.90
CA ILE A 431 -11.47 1.72 -18.99
C ILE A 431 -10.38 2.10 -17.99
N THR A 432 -10.12 3.39 -17.79
CA THR A 432 -9.14 3.85 -16.80
C THR A 432 -9.53 3.43 -15.39
N VAL A 433 -10.76 3.68 -14.97
CA VAL A 433 -11.30 3.31 -13.65
C VAL A 433 -11.32 1.80 -13.49
N PHE A 434 -11.70 1.07 -14.54
CA PHE A 434 -11.70 -0.40 -14.52
C PHE A 434 -10.31 -0.97 -14.27
N ILE A 435 -9.26 -0.48 -14.95
CA ILE A 435 -7.88 -0.94 -14.76
C ILE A 435 -7.36 -0.58 -13.36
N LEU A 436 -7.64 0.64 -12.88
CA LEU A 436 -7.24 1.06 -11.52
C LEU A 436 -7.91 0.19 -10.43
N ASN A 437 -9.16 -0.19 -10.62
CA ASN A 437 -9.86 -1.07 -9.69
C ASN A 437 -9.44 -2.54 -9.84
N LEU A 438 -9.04 -2.97 -11.05
CA LEU A 438 -8.50 -4.30 -11.27
C LEU A 438 -7.20 -4.54 -10.47
N ALA A 439 -6.38 -3.52 -10.31
CA ALA A 439 -5.19 -3.60 -9.44
C ALA A 439 -5.54 -3.98 -7.99
N LYS A 440 -6.77 -3.69 -7.54
CA LYS A 440 -7.28 -3.97 -6.20
C LYS A 440 -8.06 -5.28 -6.10
N VAL A 441 -8.26 -6.00 -7.21
CA VAL A 441 -9.08 -7.24 -7.27
C VAL A 441 -8.64 -8.28 -6.24
N MET A 442 -7.34 -8.43 -6.01
CA MET A 442 -6.82 -9.37 -5.03
C MET A 442 -6.86 -8.86 -3.57
N ASN A 443 -7.30 -7.61 -3.35
CA ASN A 443 -7.32 -6.95 -2.03
C ASN A 443 -8.72 -6.93 -1.39
N LEU A 444 -9.46 -8.02 -1.54
CA LEU A 444 -10.80 -8.15 -0.98
C LEU A 444 -10.72 -8.69 0.45
N PHE A 445 -11.01 -7.85 1.46
CA PHE A 445 -10.97 -8.25 2.87
C PHE A 445 -12.19 -7.76 3.66
N GLU A 446 -12.28 -6.46 3.94
CA GLU A 446 -13.23 -5.90 4.92
C GLU A 446 -14.68 -6.32 4.66
N SER A 447 -15.17 -6.17 3.43
CA SER A 447 -16.55 -6.47 3.06
C SER A 447 -16.90 -7.95 3.24
N VAL A 448 -15.94 -8.84 2.97
CA VAL A 448 -16.13 -10.28 3.18
C VAL A 448 -16.01 -10.62 4.65
N PHE A 449 -14.97 -10.12 5.32
CA PHE A 449 -14.65 -10.44 6.72
C PHE A 449 -15.80 -10.15 7.68
N VAL A 450 -16.51 -9.05 7.48
CA VAL A 450 -17.64 -8.66 8.35
C VAL A 450 -18.95 -9.37 8.02
N LEU A 451 -19.13 -9.88 6.79
CA LEU A 451 -20.35 -10.51 6.31
C LEU A 451 -20.28 -12.04 6.29
N TYR A 452 -19.08 -12.63 6.34
CA TYR A 452 -18.97 -14.09 6.26
C TYR A 452 -19.19 -14.75 7.63
N ASN A 453 -19.57 -16.01 7.62
CA ASN A 453 -19.66 -16.91 8.76
C ASN A 453 -19.15 -18.31 8.36
N ASP A 454 -19.02 -19.22 9.32
CA ASP A 454 -18.48 -20.56 9.06
C ASP A 454 -19.32 -21.39 8.08
N THR A 455 -20.64 -21.20 8.05
CA THR A 455 -21.55 -21.92 7.14
C THR A 455 -21.29 -21.57 5.68
N VAL A 456 -21.07 -20.29 5.37
CA VAL A 456 -20.86 -19.81 4.00
C VAL A 456 -19.39 -19.77 3.58
N ARG A 457 -18.46 -20.10 4.49
CA ARG A 457 -17.02 -20.11 4.26
C ARG A 457 -16.59 -20.77 2.94
N PRO A 458 -17.10 -21.93 2.52
CA PRO A 458 -16.68 -22.55 1.25
C PRO A 458 -16.87 -21.65 0.02
N LYS A 459 -17.84 -20.73 0.05
CA LYS A 459 -18.14 -19.79 -1.05
C LYS A 459 -17.75 -18.36 -0.78
N ALA A 460 -17.43 -18.01 0.47
CA ALA A 460 -17.12 -16.65 0.92
C ALA A 460 -15.64 -16.42 1.21
N ASP A 461 -14.90 -17.46 1.63
CA ASP A 461 -13.49 -17.33 2.02
C ASP A 461 -12.63 -16.85 0.87
N VAL A 462 -11.91 -15.74 1.07
CA VAL A 462 -11.01 -15.11 0.09
C VAL A 462 -9.57 -15.17 0.58
N LEU A 463 -8.59 -14.92 -0.28
CA LEU A 463 -7.18 -15.03 0.08
C LEU A 463 -6.80 -14.22 1.32
N GLN A 464 -7.37 -13.05 1.51
CA GLN A 464 -7.07 -12.23 2.69
C GLN A 464 -7.71 -12.77 3.97
N THR A 465 -8.96 -13.27 3.93
CA THR A 465 -9.58 -13.91 5.09
C THR A 465 -8.93 -15.24 5.40
N TYR A 466 -8.52 -15.99 4.38
CA TYR A 466 -7.72 -17.20 4.51
C TYR A 466 -6.37 -16.91 5.20
N THR A 467 -5.62 -15.91 4.69
CA THR A 467 -4.35 -15.49 5.28
C THR A 467 -4.53 -15.03 6.73
N TYR A 468 -5.55 -14.21 7.00
CA TYR A 468 -5.89 -13.75 8.35
C TYR A 468 -6.13 -14.93 9.31
N ARG A 469 -6.92 -15.90 8.90
CA ARG A 469 -7.21 -17.10 9.70
C ARG A 469 -5.97 -17.97 9.94
N GLN A 470 -5.09 -18.11 8.94
CA GLN A 470 -3.82 -18.84 9.08
C GLN A 470 -2.80 -18.10 10.00
N THR A 471 -2.95 -16.79 10.16
CA THR A 471 -2.06 -15.99 10.99
C THR A 471 -2.58 -15.84 12.42
N PHE A 472 -3.89 -15.64 12.60
CA PHE A 472 -4.51 -15.28 13.87
C PHE A 472 -5.54 -16.30 14.38
N GLY A 473 -5.82 -17.36 13.62
CA GLY A 473 -6.77 -18.41 14.02
C GLY A 473 -6.18 -19.35 15.08
N SER A 474 -7.03 -20.26 15.56
CA SER A 474 -6.64 -21.32 16.52
C SER A 474 -5.64 -22.29 15.87
N GLY A 475 -4.41 -22.26 16.28
CA GLY A 475 -3.32 -23.10 15.78
C GLY A 475 -1.96 -22.42 15.90
N THR A 476 -0.88 -23.13 15.51
CA THR A 476 0.45 -22.52 15.42
C THR A 476 0.52 -21.63 14.18
N PRO A 477 0.62 -20.29 14.30
CA PRO A 477 0.71 -19.39 13.16
C PRO A 477 1.95 -19.70 12.30
N SER A 478 1.74 -19.83 10.99
CA SER A 478 2.84 -20.05 10.03
C SER A 478 3.07 -18.76 9.24
N TYR A 479 3.87 -17.86 9.79
CA TYR A 479 4.16 -16.56 9.17
C TYR A 479 4.87 -16.68 7.82
N GLY A 480 5.74 -17.71 7.65
CA GLY A 480 6.40 -17.99 6.38
C GLY A 480 5.40 -18.31 5.27
N TYR A 481 4.48 -19.24 5.56
CA TYR A 481 3.44 -19.63 4.60
C TYR A 481 2.48 -18.47 4.25
N THR A 482 2.01 -17.72 5.24
CA THR A 482 1.11 -16.59 5.00
C THR A 482 1.79 -15.45 4.23
N THR A 483 3.10 -15.26 4.43
CA THR A 483 3.90 -14.32 3.63
C THR A 483 4.05 -14.81 2.18
N ALA A 484 4.23 -16.12 1.95
CA ALA A 484 4.27 -16.69 0.61
C ALA A 484 2.94 -16.50 -0.14
N VAL A 485 1.80 -16.71 0.53
CA VAL A 485 0.46 -16.43 -0.02
C VAL A 485 0.31 -14.93 -0.36
N GLY A 486 0.79 -14.04 0.51
CA GLY A 486 0.80 -12.59 0.28
C GLY A 486 1.65 -12.18 -0.93
N LEU A 487 2.84 -12.77 -1.07
CA LEU A 487 3.72 -12.54 -2.23
C LEU A 487 3.06 -13.04 -3.53
N PHE A 488 2.51 -14.26 -3.53
CA PHE A 488 1.76 -14.79 -4.67
C PHE A 488 0.62 -13.86 -5.09
N ARG A 489 -0.19 -13.40 -4.12
CA ARG A 489 -1.25 -12.43 -4.36
C ARG A 489 -0.74 -11.16 -5.05
N SER A 490 0.39 -10.61 -4.60
CA SER A 490 0.99 -9.41 -5.17
C SER A 490 1.46 -9.63 -6.61
N VAL A 491 2.06 -10.80 -6.89
CA VAL A 491 2.49 -11.18 -8.24
C VAL A 491 1.27 -11.31 -9.16
N VAL A 492 0.21 -11.98 -8.74
CA VAL A 492 -1.03 -12.10 -9.53
C VAL A 492 -1.64 -10.74 -9.81
N SER A 493 -1.71 -9.84 -8.81
CA SER A 493 -2.20 -8.47 -9.01
C SER A 493 -1.36 -7.72 -10.06
N CYS A 494 -0.04 -7.82 -9.99
CA CYS A 494 0.87 -7.20 -10.95
C CYS A 494 0.63 -7.73 -12.38
N VAL A 495 0.55 -9.05 -12.53
CA VAL A 495 0.29 -9.69 -13.83
C VAL A 495 -1.06 -9.25 -14.41
N LEU A 496 -2.12 -9.20 -13.59
CA LEU A 496 -3.44 -8.74 -14.03
C LEU A 496 -3.40 -7.29 -14.52
N VAL A 497 -2.71 -6.40 -13.81
CA VAL A 497 -2.55 -4.99 -14.21
C VAL A 497 -1.78 -4.88 -15.53
N LEU A 498 -0.68 -5.62 -15.68
CA LEU A 498 0.13 -5.61 -16.90
C LEU A 498 -0.67 -6.12 -18.11
N ILE A 499 -1.42 -7.21 -17.96
CA ILE A 499 -2.29 -7.75 -19.00
C ILE A 499 -3.33 -6.71 -19.44
N CYS A 500 -4.00 -6.09 -18.47
CA CYS A 500 -5.04 -5.09 -18.77
C CYS A 500 -4.46 -3.80 -19.35
N ASN A 501 -3.29 -3.37 -18.89
CA ASN A 501 -2.60 -2.23 -19.47
C ASN A 501 -2.19 -2.50 -20.93
N TYR A 502 -1.68 -3.71 -21.21
CA TYR A 502 -1.37 -4.14 -22.56
C TYR A 502 -2.63 -4.17 -23.46
N ALA A 503 -3.71 -4.76 -22.98
CA ALA A 503 -4.98 -4.79 -23.69
C ALA A 503 -5.52 -3.37 -23.94
N SER A 504 -5.46 -2.47 -22.96
CA SER A 504 -5.83 -1.06 -23.10
C SER A 504 -5.00 -0.35 -24.17
N LYS A 505 -3.67 -0.57 -24.16
CA LYS A 505 -2.76 0.02 -25.15
C LYS A 505 -3.08 -0.46 -26.56
N LYS A 506 -3.42 -1.73 -26.74
CA LYS A 506 -3.79 -2.30 -28.03
C LYS A 506 -5.12 -1.75 -28.57
N VAL A 507 -6.10 -1.53 -27.69
CA VAL A 507 -7.44 -1.05 -28.08
C VAL A 507 -7.49 0.46 -28.28
N ARG A 508 -6.75 1.25 -27.48
CA ARG A 508 -6.85 2.72 -27.40
C ARG A 508 -5.61 3.46 -27.91
N GLY A 509 -4.54 2.75 -28.27
CA GLY A 509 -3.26 3.35 -28.63
C GLY A 509 -2.49 3.97 -27.46
N ARG A 510 -3.07 4.01 -26.24
CA ARG A 510 -2.44 4.58 -25.04
C ARG A 510 -2.57 3.62 -23.85
N GLY A 511 -1.45 3.35 -23.16
CA GLY A 511 -1.45 2.69 -21.86
C GLY A 511 -1.77 3.68 -20.74
N ILE A 512 -2.01 3.15 -19.54
CA ILE A 512 -2.23 3.95 -18.32
C ILE A 512 -0.96 3.97 -17.48
N VAL A 513 -0.14 2.93 -17.59
CA VAL A 513 1.17 2.77 -16.96
C VAL A 513 2.23 2.61 -18.05
#